data_c20255ef56506b5aafeca30ba43a6ff0
#
_entry.id   c20255ef56506b5aafeca30ba43a6ff0
#
_cell.length_a   1.000
_cell.length_b   1.000
_cell.length_c   1.000
_cell.angle_alpha   90.00
_cell.angle_beta   90.00
_cell.angle_gamma   90.00
#
_symmetry.space_group_name_H-M   'P 1'
#
loop_
_entity.id
_entity.type
_entity.pdbx_description
1 polymer ?
#
loop_
_entity_poly.entity_id
_entity_poly.type
_entity_poly.pdbx_seq_one_letter_code
_entity_poly.pdbx_strand_id
1 'polypeptide(L)'
;EKTVATRQKSVRAAAERQLTVTDSFLTGSYRRQTLISPLKQADVDIVIVLDSSYKSRGPRAVLDLVRQSLIEEYKKGTKISRNGQAVTITFTDFIVDVVAAFPRPWWAWDSSGLDICDSGRDRWITTNPKRHVEISARANRAHDGQLVPRIKQLKAWNRNAGDPLHSFHLEALAWSIFGTSWWWYNSQASDWAGARYFFKRAYDKLSTPLADPAGTGKDIAAYLHGDALQAARSMARTAFERCDRAQKALKEDDPATMHEAYRRVFGDCYTG
;
A
#
# COMPACT_ATOMS: atom_id res chain seq x y z
N GLU A 1 16.83 2.85 -7.44
CA GLU A 1 16.75 1.36 -7.40
C GLU A 1 17.97 0.73 -6.74
N LYS A 2 19.20 1.10 -7.14
CA LYS A 2 20.44 0.54 -6.53
C LYS A 2 20.48 0.73 -5.00
N THR A 3 20.08 1.89 -4.50
CA THR A 3 20.09 2.21 -3.05
C THR A 3 19.12 1.29 -2.28
N VAL A 4 17.91 1.06 -2.78
CA VAL A 4 16.92 0.20 -2.13
C VAL A 4 17.38 -1.26 -2.11
N ALA A 5 17.92 -1.78 -3.21
CA ALA A 5 18.48 -3.12 -3.26
C ALA A 5 19.70 -3.29 -2.32
N THR A 6 20.53 -2.26 -2.18
CA THR A 6 21.65 -2.25 -1.22
C THR A 6 21.12 -2.27 0.21
N ARG A 7 20.07 -1.47 0.54
CA ARG A 7 19.42 -1.49 1.86
C ARG A 7 18.81 -2.86 2.19
N GLN A 8 18.14 -3.49 1.21
CA GLN A 8 17.61 -4.84 1.41
C GLN A 8 18.71 -5.84 1.78
N LYS A 9 19.82 -5.84 1.05
CA LYS A 9 20.97 -6.71 1.35
C LYS A 9 21.56 -6.42 2.72
N SER A 10 21.72 -5.16 3.08
CA SER A 10 22.26 -4.73 4.37
C SER A 10 21.35 -5.14 5.53
N VAL A 11 20.03 -4.94 5.40
CA VAL A 11 19.03 -5.37 6.40
C VAL A 11 19.04 -6.89 6.57
N ARG A 12 19.08 -7.64 5.47
CA ARG A 12 19.20 -9.09 5.52
C ARG A 12 20.46 -9.54 6.25
N ALA A 13 21.62 -9.02 5.86
CA ALA A 13 22.92 -9.35 6.49
C ALA A 13 22.94 -8.99 7.98
N ALA A 14 22.30 -7.88 8.38
CA ALA A 14 22.17 -7.50 9.77
C ALA A 14 21.34 -8.53 10.57
N ALA A 15 20.22 -8.95 10.02
CA ALA A 15 19.36 -9.97 10.65
C ALA A 15 20.06 -11.34 10.73
N GLU A 16 20.79 -11.74 9.68
CA GLU A 16 21.51 -13.04 9.59
C GLU A 16 22.62 -13.20 10.61
N ARG A 17 23.11 -12.14 11.24
CA ARG A 17 24.11 -12.23 12.32
C ARG A 17 23.59 -12.90 13.58
N GLN A 18 22.28 -12.84 13.82
CA GLN A 18 21.67 -13.38 15.04
C GLN A 18 20.49 -14.31 14.78
N LEU A 19 19.94 -14.26 13.58
CA LEU A 19 18.74 -14.99 13.20
C LEU A 19 19.00 -15.83 11.95
N THR A 20 18.38 -16.99 11.86
CA THR A 20 18.36 -17.77 10.63
C THR A 20 17.33 -17.22 9.68
N VAL A 21 17.79 -16.48 8.63
CA VAL A 21 16.94 -15.90 7.57
C VAL A 21 16.98 -16.82 6.36
N THR A 22 15.83 -17.37 5.98
CA THR A 22 15.72 -18.31 4.85
C THR A 22 15.48 -17.61 3.51
N ASP A 23 14.79 -16.45 3.51
CA ASP A 23 14.54 -15.63 2.31
C ASP A 23 14.39 -14.15 2.70
N SER A 24 14.62 -13.25 1.75
CA SER A 24 14.25 -11.84 1.90
C SER A 24 13.91 -11.20 0.55
N PHE A 25 12.88 -10.37 0.53
CA PHE A 25 12.44 -9.70 -0.69
C PHE A 25 11.76 -8.36 -0.41
N LEU A 26 11.77 -7.50 -1.42
CA LEU A 26 11.06 -6.23 -1.42
C LEU A 26 9.56 -6.45 -1.71
N THR A 27 8.71 -5.67 -1.07
CA THR A 27 7.27 -5.71 -1.25
C THR A 27 6.66 -4.30 -1.15
N GLY A 28 5.40 -4.19 -0.79
CA GLY A 28 4.69 -2.95 -0.55
C GLY A 28 4.53 -2.06 -1.79
N SER A 29 4.28 -0.80 -1.55
CA SER A 29 4.03 0.20 -2.59
C SER A 29 5.23 0.42 -3.51
N TYR A 30 6.46 0.29 -2.98
CA TYR A 30 7.68 0.36 -3.79
C TYR A 30 7.70 -0.73 -4.87
N ARG A 31 7.49 -1.98 -4.49
CA ARG A 31 7.54 -3.11 -5.43
C ARG A 31 6.36 -3.13 -6.40
N ARG A 32 5.20 -2.63 -6.00
CA ARG A 32 4.03 -2.44 -6.87
C ARG A 32 4.11 -1.18 -7.74
N GLN A 33 5.17 -0.37 -7.59
CA GLN A 33 5.39 0.89 -8.32
C GLN A 33 4.33 1.97 -8.05
N THR A 34 3.61 1.85 -6.95
CA THR A 34 2.53 2.77 -6.54
C THR A 34 2.96 3.79 -5.47
N LEU A 35 4.26 3.85 -5.18
CA LEU A 35 4.84 4.82 -4.26
C LEU A 35 4.72 6.23 -4.82
N ILE A 36 4.38 7.22 -3.97
CA ILE A 36 4.29 8.64 -4.33
C ILE A 36 5.31 9.48 -3.55
N SER A 37 5.73 10.61 -4.15
CA SER A 37 6.64 11.57 -3.51
C SER A 37 5.99 12.27 -2.30
N PRO A 38 6.78 12.80 -1.34
CA PRO A 38 8.25 12.77 -1.34
C PRO A 38 8.82 11.45 -0.81
N LEU A 39 9.90 10.96 -1.41
CA LEU A 39 10.52 9.68 -1.06
C LEU A 39 11.00 9.62 0.39
N LYS A 40 11.37 10.75 1.00
CA LYS A 40 11.76 10.81 2.43
C LYS A 40 10.65 10.40 3.41
N GLN A 41 9.40 10.44 2.97
CA GLN A 41 8.23 10.03 3.74
C GLN A 41 7.68 8.68 3.29
N ALA A 42 8.35 8.05 2.33
CA ALA A 42 7.89 6.83 1.73
C ALA A 42 8.55 5.62 2.41
N ASP A 43 7.74 4.62 2.71
CA ASP A 43 8.17 3.38 3.34
C ASP A 43 8.54 2.35 2.26
N VAL A 44 9.71 1.75 2.41
CA VAL A 44 10.14 0.60 1.62
C VAL A 44 9.99 -0.65 2.48
N ASP A 45 9.08 -1.52 2.09
CA ASP A 45 8.80 -2.75 2.81
C ASP A 45 9.78 -3.85 2.41
N ILE A 46 10.49 -4.41 3.39
CA ILE A 46 11.37 -5.57 3.26
C ILE A 46 10.79 -6.71 4.09
N VAL A 47 10.45 -7.81 3.44
CA VAL A 47 10.11 -9.05 4.15
C VAL A 47 11.39 -9.83 4.40
N ILE A 48 11.60 -10.28 5.64
CA ILE A 48 12.56 -11.29 6.01
C ILE A 48 11.82 -12.54 6.45
N VAL A 49 12.09 -13.67 5.79
CA VAL A 49 11.50 -14.95 6.14
C VAL A 49 12.45 -15.65 7.09
N LEU A 50 11.99 -15.89 8.30
CA LEU A 50 12.77 -16.54 9.36
C LEU A 50 12.54 -18.04 9.39
N ASP A 51 13.49 -18.75 9.95
CA ASP A 51 13.32 -20.17 10.25
C ASP A 51 12.13 -20.39 11.19
N SER A 52 11.35 -21.43 10.93
CA SER A 52 10.09 -21.71 11.64
C SER A 52 10.26 -21.96 13.14
N SER A 53 11.46 -22.31 13.61
CA SER A 53 11.77 -22.50 15.04
C SER A 53 11.54 -21.24 15.88
N TYR A 54 11.66 -20.04 15.28
CA TYR A 54 11.38 -18.79 15.99
C TYR A 54 9.88 -18.52 16.19
N LYS A 55 9.00 -19.13 15.40
CA LYS A 55 7.56 -18.83 15.40
C LYS A 55 6.89 -19.12 16.76
N SER A 56 7.36 -20.14 17.47
CA SER A 56 6.84 -20.52 18.79
C SER A 56 7.05 -19.47 19.89
N ARG A 57 7.95 -18.49 19.67
CA ARG A 57 8.22 -17.40 20.63
C ARG A 57 7.09 -16.36 20.69
N GLY A 58 6.19 -16.39 19.71
CA GLY A 58 5.09 -15.43 19.60
C GLY A 58 5.44 -14.14 18.84
N PRO A 59 4.44 -13.43 18.32
CA PRO A 59 4.62 -12.28 17.41
C PRO A 59 5.44 -11.13 18.01
N ARG A 60 5.16 -10.76 19.26
CA ARG A 60 5.87 -9.66 19.92
C ARG A 60 7.34 -9.97 20.13
N ALA A 61 7.64 -11.16 20.64
CA ALA A 61 9.01 -11.56 20.89
C ALA A 61 9.84 -11.70 19.61
N VAL A 62 9.23 -12.16 18.51
CA VAL A 62 9.90 -12.22 17.20
C VAL A 62 10.22 -10.82 16.68
N LEU A 63 9.30 -9.86 16.77
CA LEU A 63 9.60 -8.47 16.37
C LEU A 63 10.70 -7.83 17.23
N ASP A 64 10.72 -8.14 18.53
CA ASP A 64 11.77 -7.63 19.42
C ASP A 64 13.14 -8.27 19.08
N LEU A 65 13.19 -9.55 18.72
CA LEU A 65 14.42 -10.20 18.23
C LEU A 65 14.95 -9.53 16.96
N VAL A 66 14.07 -9.31 15.97
CA VAL A 66 14.45 -8.60 14.74
C VAL A 66 14.91 -7.18 15.05
N ARG A 67 14.21 -6.47 15.92
CA ARG A 67 14.60 -5.13 16.33
C ARG A 67 16.00 -5.11 16.98
N GLN A 68 16.28 -6.04 17.88
CA GLN A 68 17.58 -6.15 18.55
C GLN A 68 18.70 -6.41 17.55
N SER A 69 18.54 -7.36 16.63
CA SER A 69 19.55 -7.67 15.62
C SER A 69 19.89 -6.44 14.73
N LEU A 70 18.87 -5.63 14.41
CA LEU A 70 19.06 -4.41 13.62
C LEU A 70 19.71 -3.28 14.43
N ILE A 71 19.35 -3.11 15.71
CA ILE A 71 19.99 -2.11 16.58
C ILE A 71 21.48 -2.35 16.74
N GLU A 72 21.90 -3.60 16.87
CA GLU A 72 23.32 -3.92 17.01
C GLU A 72 24.13 -3.57 15.77
N GLU A 73 23.55 -3.71 14.58
CA GLU A 73 24.20 -3.35 13.32
C GLU A 73 24.24 -1.83 13.10
N TYR A 74 23.12 -1.16 13.34
CA TYR A 74 22.95 0.27 13.03
C TYR A 74 23.17 1.16 14.26
N LYS A 75 24.20 0.84 15.09
CA LYS A 75 24.47 1.38 16.43
C LYS A 75 24.59 2.90 16.58
N LYS A 76 24.78 3.70 15.54
CA LYS A 76 25.02 5.16 15.67
C LYS A 76 24.01 5.97 14.86
N GLY A 77 23.09 6.61 15.58
CA GLY A 77 22.25 7.68 15.04
C GLY A 77 21.05 7.24 14.19
N THR A 78 20.88 5.95 13.92
CA THR A 78 19.75 5.44 13.16
C THR A 78 18.59 5.11 14.11
N LYS A 79 17.44 5.76 13.92
CA LYS A 79 16.24 5.49 14.73
C LYS A 79 15.64 4.15 14.28
N ILE A 80 15.52 3.21 15.23
CA ILE A 80 14.87 1.91 15.02
C ILE A 80 13.74 1.75 16.02
N SER A 81 12.52 1.62 15.50
CA SER A 81 11.29 1.48 16.29
C SER A 81 10.51 0.24 15.89
N ARG A 82 9.57 -0.19 16.73
CA ARG A 82 8.60 -1.24 16.41
C ARG A 82 7.26 -0.58 16.12
N ASN A 83 6.66 -0.95 14.99
CA ASN A 83 5.38 -0.41 14.57
C ASN A 83 4.44 -1.56 14.14
N GLY A 84 3.55 -1.98 15.03
CA GLY A 84 2.48 -2.96 14.74
C GLY A 84 2.98 -4.28 14.13
N GLN A 85 3.24 -4.29 12.84
CA GLN A 85 3.60 -5.47 12.06
C GLN A 85 5.07 -5.50 11.63
N ALA A 86 5.81 -4.41 11.84
CA ALA A 86 7.15 -4.23 11.32
C ALA A 86 8.11 -3.63 12.35
N VAL A 87 9.40 -3.75 12.06
CA VAL A 87 10.46 -2.94 12.66
C VAL A 87 10.83 -1.85 11.67
N THR A 88 10.65 -0.59 12.06
CA THR A 88 10.90 0.58 11.22
C THR A 88 12.30 1.12 11.45
N ILE A 89 13.08 1.24 10.38
CA ILE A 89 14.40 1.88 10.36
C ILE A 89 14.26 3.22 9.62
N THR A 90 14.56 4.32 10.30
CA THR A 90 14.54 5.65 9.69
C THR A 90 15.94 6.02 9.21
N PHE A 91 16.18 5.90 7.91
CA PHE A 91 17.39 6.39 7.27
C PHE A 91 17.26 7.86 6.88
N THR A 92 18.34 8.48 6.45
CA THR A 92 18.35 9.89 6.01
C THR A 92 17.66 10.10 4.67
N ASP A 93 17.60 9.07 3.84
CA ASP A 93 17.08 9.08 2.48
C ASP A 93 15.63 8.57 2.37
N PHE A 94 15.24 7.55 3.16
CA PHE A 94 13.88 7.01 3.21
C PHE A 94 13.70 6.10 4.44
N ILE A 95 12.47 5.69 4.68
CA ILE A 95 12.09 4.78 5.77
C ILE A 95 12.08 3.34 5.24
N VAL A 96 12.50 2.39 6.08
CA VAL A 96 12.43 0.96 5.78
C VAL A 96 11.62 0.26 6.84
N ASP A 97 10.58 -0.44 6.43
CA ASP A 97 9.81 -1.34 7.28
C ASP A 97 10.24 -2.79 7.05
N VAL A 98 10.78 -3.41 8.09
CA VAL A 98 11.23 -4.80 8.09
C VAL A 98 10.15 -5.67 8.70
N VAL A 99 9.52 -6.48 7.86
CA VAL A 99 8.43 -7.39 8.23
C VAL A 99 9.00 -8.79 8.44
N ALA A 100 8.92 -9.29 9.66
CA ALA A 100 9.25 -10.68 9.97
C ALA A 100 8.13 -11.62 9.52
N ALA A 101 8.47 -12.66 8.79
CA ALA A 101 7.52 -13.58 8.20
C ALA A 101 7.94 -15.05 8.37
N PHE A 102 6.96 -15.94 8.36
CA PHE A 102 7.15 -17.38 8.38
C PHE A 102 6.40 -18.03 7.24
N PRO A 103 6.96 -19.08 6.59
CA PRO A 103 6.25 -19.84 5.60
C PRO A 103 5.06 -20.56 6.24
N ARG A 104 3.98 -20.66 5.50
CA ARG A 104 2.82 -21.45 5.93
C ARG A 104 3.07 -22.93 5.68
N PRO A 105 2.47 -23.83 6.49
CA PRO A 105 2.59 -25.25 6.27
C PRO A 105 2.10 -25.65 4.87
N TRP A 106 2.73 -26.60 4.24
CA TRP A 106 2.38 -27.07 2.89
C TRP A 106 0.94 -27.60 2.75
N TRP A 107 0.35 -28.06 3.85
CA TRP A 107 -1.03 -28.54 3.93
C TRP A 107 -2.06 -27.42 4.15
N ALA A 108 -1.62 -26.19 4.40
CA ALA A 108 -2.55 -25.06 4.51
C ALA A 108 -3.16 -24.75 3.13
N TRP A 109 -4.45 -24.42 3.10
CA TRP A 109 -5.15 -24.05 1.86
C TRP A 109 -4.49 -22.93 1.06
N ASP A 110 -3.75 -22.03 1.72
CA ASP A 110 -2.90 -20.99 1.12
C ASP A 110 -1.44 -21.20 1.58
N SER A 111 -0.83 -22.29 1.12
CA SER A 111 0.56 -22.63 1.46
C SER A 111 1.58 -21.68 0.82
N SER A 112 1.19 -20.92 -0.20
CA SER A 112 2.03 -19.88 -0.81
C SER A 112 2.09 -18.56 -0.01
N GLY A 113 1.22 -18.43 1.00
CA GLY A 113 1.17 -17.29 1.89
C GLY A 113 2.25 -17.31 2.98
N LEU A 114 2.33 -16.24 3.71
CA LEU A 114 3.21 -16.05 4.85
C LEU A 114 2.39 -15.66 6.08
N ASP A 115 2.83 -16.09 7.25
CA ASP A 115 2.33 -15.57 8.51
C ASP A 115 3.29 -14.47 9.01
N ILE A 116 2.74 -13.28 9.26
CA ILE A 116 3.48 -12.12 9.77
C ILE A 116 2.98 -11.72 11.16
N CYS A 117 3.77 -10.94 11.86
CA CYS A 117 3.45 -10.47 13.21
C CYS A 117 2.34 -9.41 13.20
N ASP A 118 1.36 -9.53 14.09
CA ASP A 118 0.49 -8.44 14.54
C ASP A 118 0.75 -8.23 16.04
N SER A 119 1.73 -7.40 16.38
CA SER A 119 2.15 -7.19 17.77
C SER A 119 1.11 -6.43 18.59
N GLY A 120 0.21 -5.70 17.95
CA GLY A 120 -0.88 -5.00 18.64
C GLY A 120 -1.87 -5.98 19.27
N ARG A 121 -2.20 -7.05 18.53
CA ARG A 121 -3.14 -8.10 18.97
C ARG A 121 -2.43 -9.38 19.41
N ASP A 122 -1.11 -9.41 19.39
CA ASP A 122 -0.24 -10.54 19.72
C ASP A 122 -0.64 -11.86 19.00
N ARG A 123 -0.83 -11.76 17.71
CA ARG A 123 -1.24 -12.90 16.87
C ARG A 123 -0.51 -12.91 15.53
N TRP A 124 -0.49 -14.05 14.91
CA TRP A 124 -0.06 -14.21 13.52
C TRP A 124 -1.17 -13.85 12.57
N ILE A 125 -0.84 -13.14 11.50
CA ILE A 125 -1.78 -12.83 10.44
C ILE A 125 -1.24 -13.30 9.09
N THR A 126 -2.08 -13.95 8.31
CA THR A 126 -1.71 -14.44 6.98
C THR A 126 -1.69 -13.30 5.98
N THR A 127 -0.70 -13.30 5.11
CA THR A 127 -0.58 -12.37 3.97
C THR A 127 0.10 -13.07 2.81
N ASN A 128 -0.05 -12.54 1.59
CA ASN A 128 0.68 -13.03 0.42
C ASN A 128 1.25 -11.86 -0.39
N PRO A 129 2.36 -11.25 0.08
CA PRO A 129 2.93 -10.06 -0.56
C PRO A 129 3.40 -10.29 -2.00
N LYS A 130 3.93 -11.48 -2.32
CA LYS A 130 4.34 -11.85 -3.69
C LYS A 130 3.12 -11.85 -4.62
N ARG A 131 2.00 -12.42 -4.16
CA ARG A 131 0.74 -12.46 -4.91
C ARG A 131 0.16 -11.06 -5.13
N HIS A 132 0.23 -10.18 -4.13
CA HIS A 132 -0.19 -8.77 -4.29
C HIS A 132 0.61 -8.05 -5.40
N VAL A 133 1.92 -8.28 -5.48
CA VAL A 133 2.76 -7.71 -6.55
C VAL A 133 2.36 -8.27 -7.93
N GLU A 134 2.11 -9.58 -8.03
CA GLU A 134 1.66 -10.22 -9.28
C GLU A 134 0.31 -9.68 -9.75
N ILE A 135 -0.65 -9.52 -8.82
CA ILE A 135 -1.99 -9.00 -9.12
C ILE A 135 -1.88 -7.56 -9.62
N SER A 136 -1.09 -6.71 -8.92
CA SER A 136 -0.85 -5.33 -9.33
C SER A 136 -0.23 -5.25 -10.73
N ALA A 137 0.80 -6.03 -10.99
CA ALA A 137 1.47 -6.06 -12.29
C ALA A 137 0.54 -6.55 -13.41
N ARG A 138 -0.26 -7.59 -13.14
CA ARG A 138 -1.25 -8.10 -14.10
C ARG A 138 -2.34 -7.08 -14.39
N ALA A 139 -2.89 -6.46 -13.35
CA ALA A 139 -3.90 -5.42 -13.51
C ALA A 139 -3.36 -4.22 -14.30
N ASN A 140 -2.13 -3.77 -14.00
CA ASN A 140 -1.51 -2.66 -14.74
C ASN A 140 -1.30 -3.00 -16.23
N ARG A 141 -0.85 -4.22 -16.55
CA ARG A 141 -0.73 -4.66 -17.95
C ARG A 141 -2.08 -4.72 -18.68
N ALA A 142 -3.14 -5.18 -18.00
CA ALA A 142 -4.49 -5.21 -18.55
C ALA A 142 -5.08 -3.81 -18.85
N HIS A 143 -4.45 -2.77 -18.30
CA HIS A 143 -4.80 -1.36 -18.52
C HIS A 143 -3.69 -0.58 -19.26
N ASP A 144 -2.90 -1.24 -20.10
CA ASP A 144 -1.84 -0.65 -20.92
C ASP A 144 -0.84 0.20 -20.11
N GLY A 145 -0.56 -0.20 -18.87
CA GLY A 145 0.35 0.52 -17.96
C GLY A 145 -0.27 1.72 -17.25
N GLN A 146 -1.52 2.05 -17.50
CA GLN A 146 -2.16 3.27 -16.99
C GLN A 146 -2.74 3.13 -15.58
N LEU A 147 -2.89 1.92 -15.07
CA LEU A 147 -3.48 1.73 -13.74
C LEU A 147 -2.57 2.22 -12.60
N VAL A 148 -1.27 2.02 -12.71
CA VAL A 148 -0.30 2.50 -11.71
C VAL A 148 -0.29 4.04 -11.61
N PRO A 149 -0.19 4.81 -12.70
CA PRO A 149 -0.34 6.27 -12.67
C PRO A 149 -1.63 6.71 -11.97
N ARG A 150 -2.76 6.08 -12.28
CA ARG A 150 -4.05 6.39 -11.65
C ARG A 150 -4.07 6.10 -10.16
N ILE A 151 -3.54 4.97 -9.74
CA ILE A 151 -3.40 4.66 -8.30
C ILE A 151 -2.56 5.73 -7.61
N LYS A 152 -1.50 6.23 -8.24
CA LYS A 152 -0.71 7.34 -7.69
C LYS A 152 -1.52 8.63 -7.55
N GLN A 153 -2.35 8.96 -8.52
CA GLN A 153 -3.29 10.10 -8.44
C GLN A 153 -4.27 9.91 -7.26
N LEU A 154 -4.84 8.73 -7.12
CA LEU A 154 -5.75 8.44 -6.00
C LEU A 154 -5.04 8.52 -4.64
N LYS A 155 -3.78 8.10 -4.55
CA LYS A 155 -2.97 8.27 -3.34
C LYS A 155 -2.66 9.75 -3.06
N ALA A 156 -2.47 10.57 -4.09
CA ALA A 156 -2.33 12.02 -3.93
C ALA A 156 -3.60 12.63 -3.33
N TRP A 157 -4.79 12.24 -3.85
CA TRP A 157 -6.05 12.60 -3.22
C TRP A 157 -6.14 12.15 -1.77
N ASN A 158 -5.83 10.89 -1.48
CA ASN A 158 -5.93 10.33 -0.14
C ASN A 158 -5.10 11.16 0.85
N ARG A 159 -3.86 11.47 0.49
CA ARG A 159 -2.97 12.34 1.28
C ARG A 159 -3.54 13.75 1.45
N ASN A 160 -4.03 14.38 0.37
CA ASN A 160 -4.62 15.72 0.42
C ASN A 160 -5.91 15.76 1.26
N ALA A 161 -6.61 14.64 1.38
CA ALA A 161 -7.80 14.47 2.20
C ALA A 161 -7.50 14.06 3.66
N GLY A 162 -6.23 13.97 4.07
CA GLY A 162 -5.82 13.57 5.43
C GLY A 162 -5.80 12.06 5.65
N ASP A 163 -5.50 11.29 4.60
CA ASP A 163 -5.35 9.82 4.61
C ASP A 163 -6.55 9.04 5.17
N PRO A 164 -7.79 9.29 4.69
CA PRO A 164 -8.98 8.60 5.16
C PRO A 164 -8.93 7.08 4.92
N LEU A 165 -8.13 6.61 3.97
CA LEU A 165 -7.98 5.20 3.64
C LEU A 165 -6.54 4.74 3.82
N HIS A 166 -6.37 3.52 4.34
CA HIS A 166 -5.07 2.86 4.28
C HIS A 166 -4.62 2.69 2.83
N SER A 167 -3.33 2.91 2.57
CA SER A 167 -2.76 2.90 1.22
C SER A 167 -3.06 1.62 0.45
N PHE A 168 -2.95 0.44 1.09
CA PHE A 168 -3.25 -0.83 0.45
C PHE A 168 -4.75 -1.03 0.17
N HIS A 169 -5.62 -0.55 1.07
CA HIS A 169 -7.07 -0.55 0.84
C HIS A 169 -7.41 0.25 -0.43
N LEU A 170 -6.85 1.46 -0.56
CA LEU A 170 -7.06 2.29 -1.74
C LEU A 170 -6.60 1.61 -3.04
N GLU A 171 -5.44 0.95 -3.03
CA GLU A 171 -4.93 0.18 -4.18
C GLU A 171 -5.87 -0.98 -4.54
N ALA A 172 -6.27 -1.79 -3.55
CA ALA A 172 -7.17 -2.92 -3.76
C ALA A 172 -8.56 -2.48 -4.23
N LEU A 173 -9.06 -1.36 -3.70
CA LEU A 173 -10.30 -0.75 -4.14
C LEU A 173 -10.20 -0.28 -5.61
N ALA A 174 -9.07 0.31 -5.99
CA ALA A 174 -8.84 0.70 -7.38
C ALA A 174 -8.80 -0.53 -8.32
N TRP A 175 -8.13 -1.60 -7.93
CA TRP A 175 -8.16 -2.86 -8.70
C TRP A 175 -9.58 -3.42 -8.84
N SER A 176 -10.38 -3.37 -7.77
CA SER A 176 -11.78 -3.82 -7.80
C SER A 176 -12.66 -2.96 -8.71
N ILE A 177 -12.43 -1.65 -8.74
CA ILE A 177 -13.25 -0.71 -9.53
C ILE A 177 -12.86 -0.73 -11.00
N PHE A 178 -11.58 -0.64 -11.31
CA PHE A 178 -11.09 -0.56 -12.68
C PHE A 178 -11.03 -1.94 -13.35
N GLY A 179 -10.72 -3.01 -12.60
CA GLY A 179 -10.59 -4.35 -13.14
C GLY A 179 -11.88 -4.97 -13.68
N THR A 180 -13.05 -4.42 -13.32
CA THR A 180 -14.38 -4.92 -13.74
C THR A 180 -14.99 -4.12 -14.89
N SER A 181 -14.31 -3.09 -15.41
CA SER A 181 -14.91 -2.13 -16.34
C SER A 181 -14.39 -2.30 -17.75
N TRP A 182 -15.11 -3.05 -18.58
CA TRP A 182 -14.91 -3.09 -20.03
C TRP A 182 -14.99 -1.69 -20.69
N TRP A 183 -15.81 -0.79 -20.16
CA TRP A 183 -15.94 0.59 -20.61
C TRP A 183 -14.64 1.40 -20.50
N TRP A 184 -13.80 1.08 -19.52
CA TRP A 184 -12.50 1.72 -19.32
C TRP A 184 -11.50 1.46 -20.45
N TYR A 185 -11.56 0.29 -21.07
CA TYR A 185 -10.67 -0.13 -22.15
C TYR A 185 -10.85 0.72 -23.43
N ASN A 186 -12.06 1.22 -23.68
CA ASN A 186 -12.40 1.97 -24.89
C ASN A 186 -12.38 3.50 -24.73
N SER A 187 -12.18 4.03 -23.53
CA SER A 187 -12.10 5.47 -23.33
C SER A 187 -10.62 5.89 -23.32
N GLN A 188 -10.15 6.52 -24.38
CA GLN A 188 -9.00 7.42 -24.36
C GLN A 188 -9.33 8.67 -23.49
N ALA A 189 -10.12 8.49 -22.43
CA ALA A 189 -10.45 9.52 -21.50
C ALA A 189 -9.17 10.00 -20.83
N SER A 190 -8.99 11.31 -20.78
CA SER A 190 -7.88 11.95 -20.07
C SER A 190 -7.66 11.30 -18.70
N ASP A 191 -6.43 11.26 -18.20
CA ASP A 191 -6.04 10.67 -16.90
C ASP A 191 -6.99 11.06 -15.76
N TRP A 192 -7.59 12.26 -15.83
CA TRP A 192 -8.51 12.81 -14.85
C TRP A 192 -9.94 12.26 -14.92
N ALA A 193 -10.39 11.78 -16.07
CA ALA A 193 -11.71 11.13 -16.17
C ALA A 193 -11.79 9.84 -15.36
N GLY A 194 -10.68 9.13 -15.22
CA GLY A 194 -10.56 7.96 -14.38
C GLY A 194 -10.78 8.24 -12.90
N ALA A 195 -10.30 9.37 -12.41
CA ALA A 195 -10.52 9.77 -11.03
C ALA A 195 -12.01 10.00 -10.73
N ARG A 196 -12.73 10.71 -11.62
CA ARG A 196 -14.18 10.89 -11.50
C ARG A 196 -14.93 9.56 -11.45
N TYR A 197 -14.59 8.64 -12.35
CA TYR A 197 -15.20 7.30 -12.38
C TYR A 197 -14.93 6.53 -11.08
N PHE A 198 -13.68 6.56 -10.59
CA PHE A 198 -13.30 5.92 -9.34
C PHE A 198 -14.14 6.45 -8.18
N PHE A 199 -14.20 7.75 -7.96
CA PHE A 199 -14.88 8.35 -6.81
C PHE A 199 -16.39 8.08 -6.82
N LYS A 200 -17.01 8.08 -8.01
CA LYS A 200 -18.42 7.70 -8.15
C LYS A 200 -18.69 6.29 -7.63
N ARG A 201 -17.80 5.34 -7.92
CA ARG A 201 -17.93 3.93 -7.49
C ARG A 201 -17.45 3.71 -6.06
N ALA A 202 -16.42 4.42 -5.64
CA ALA A 202 -15.84 4.29 -4.31
C ALA A 202 -16.85 4.64 -3.21
N TYR A 203 -17.70 5.65 -3.43
CA TYR A 203 -18.73 6.03 -2.47
C TYR A 203 -19.60 4.85 -2.02
N ASP A 204 -20.05 4.02 -2.96
CA ASP A 204 -20.88 2.85 -2.65
C ASP A 204 -20.02 1.68 -2.14
N LYS A 205 -18.89 1.42 -2.79
CA LYS A 205 -18.02 0.28 -2.46
C LYS A 205 -17.36 0.39 -1.08
N LEU A 206 -17.13 1.58 -0.56
CA LEU A 206 -16.57 1.78 0.78
C LEU A 206 -17.47 1.22 1.90
N SER A 207 -18.77 1.06 1.65
CA SER A 207 -19.73 0.46 2.60
C SER A 207 -19.78 -1.06 2.54
N THR A 208 -19.01 -1.69 1.66
CA THR A 208 -19.03 -3.15 1.49
C THR A 208 -17.69 -3.76 1.86
N PRO A 209 -17.64 -4.98 2.39
CA PRO A 209 -16.39 -5.69 2.61
C PRO A 209 -15.55 -5.76 1.33
N LEU A 210 -14.24 -5.62 1.47
CA LEU A 210 -13.29 -5.75 0.38
C LEU A 210 -12.35 -6.93 0.67
N ALA A 211 -12.63 -8.07 0.03
CA ALA A 211 -11.79 -9.25 0.19
C ALA A 211 -10.35 -8.98 -0.28
N ASP A 212 -9.38 -9.53 0.46
CA ASP A 212 -7.99 -9.50 0.03
C ASP A 212 -7.82 -10.19 -1.33
N PRO A 213 -7.35 -9.47 -2.37
CA PRO A 213 -7.23 -10.02 -3.72
C PRO A 213 -6.25 -11.19 -3.81
N ALA A 214 -5.34 -11.36 -2.84
CA ALA A 214 -4.47 -12.53 -2.76
C ALA A 214 -5.18 -13.80 -2.27
N GLY A 215 -6.45 -13.69 -1.85
CA GLY A 215 -7.24 -14.85 -1.41
C GLY A 215 -6.98 -15.29 0.02
N THR A 216 -6.45 -14.42 0.88
CA THR A 216 -6.16 -14.77 2.30
C THR A 216 -7.41 -14.88 3.18
N GLY A 217 -8.60 -14.65 2.63
CA GLY A 217 -9.87 -14.68 3.37
C GLY A 217 -10.12 -13.45 4.25
N LYS A 218 -9.24 -12.44 4.22
CA LYS A 218 -9.38 -11.22 5.02
C LYS A 218 -10.24 -10.18 4.32
N ASP A 219 -10.95 -9.39 5.12
CA ASP A 219 -11.52 -8.13 4.70
C ASP A 219 -10.51 -7.00 4.93
N ILE A 220 -10.02 -6.41 3.84
CA ILE A 220 -9.07 -5.28 3.88
C ILE A 220 -9.74 -4.04 4.46
N ALA A 221 -11.06 -3.90 4.30
CA ALA A 221 -11.85 -2.77 4.76
C ALA A 221 -12.27 -2.86 6.24
N ALA A 222 -12.00 -3.97 6.94
CA ALA A 222 -12.49 -4.24 8.30
C ALA A 222 -12.15 -3.16 9.35
N TYR A 223 -11.12 -2.33 9.12
CA TYR A 223 -10.76 -1.22 10.01
C TYR A 223 -11.67 0.01 9.83
N LEU A 224 -12.35 0.12 8.67
CA LEU A 224 -13.12 1.30 8.26
C LEU A 224 -14.58 1.13 8.65
N HIS A 225 -14.97 1.69 9.78
CA HIS A 225 -16.35 1.60 10.31
C HIS A 225 -16.74 2.89 11.04
N GLY A 226 -18.00 3.02 11.42
CA GLY A 226 -18.52 4.16 12.18
C GLY A 226 -18.25 5.51 11.51
N ASP A 227 -17.82 6.50 12.30
CA ASP A 227 -17.57 7.86 11.82
C ASP A 227 -16.45 7.93 10.77
N ALA A 228 -15.42 7.09 10.90
CA ALA A 228 -14.34 7.01 9.92
C ALA A 228 -14.85 6.58 8.53
N LEU A 229 -15.77 5.63 8.48
CA LEU A 229 -16.41 5.22 7.23
C LEU A 229 -17.24 6.35 6.62
N GLN A 230 -18.05 7.04 7.45
CA GLN A 230 -18.88 8.16 6.97
C GLN A 230 -18.00 9.31 6.47
N ALA A 231 -16.92 9.63 7.16
CA ALA A 231 -15.95 10.64 6.73
C ALA A 231 -15.30 10.26 5.39
N ALA A 232 -14.79 9.04 5.24
CA ALA A 232 -14.18 8.57 4.01
C ALA A 232 -15.16 8.61 2.81
N ARG A 233 -16.41 8.21 3.03
CA ARG A 233 -17.47 8.29 2.00
C ARG A 233 -17.78 9.74 1.62
N SER A 234 -17.91 10.63 2.60
CA SER A 234 -18.16 12.06 2.36
C SER A 234 -17.01 12.68 1.55
N MET A 235 -15.75 12.36 1.89
CA MET A 235 -14.56 12.82 1.16
C MET A 235 -14.53 12.29 -0.28
N ALA A 236 -14.88 11.02 -0.50
CA ALA A 236 -14.99 10.44 -1.84
C ALA A 236 -16.10 11.11 -2.67
N ARG A 237 -17.25 11.43 -2.07
CA ARG A 237 -18.32 12.18 -2.71
C ARG A 237 -17.88 13.59 -3.10
N THR A 238 -17.24 14.32 -2.19
CA THR A 238 -16.71 15.67 -2.48
C THR A 238 -15.67 15.63 -3.61
N ALA A 239 -14.81 14.61 -3.62
CA ALA A 239 -13.85 14.42 -4.71
C ALA A 239 -14.55 14.15 -6.05
N PHE A 240 -15.60 13.34 -6.05
CA PHE A 240 -16.43 13.11 -7.24
C PHE A 240 -17.04 14.42 -7.77
N GLU A 241 -17.66 15.22 -6.91
CA GLU A 241 -18.32 16.49 -7.28
C GLU A 241 -17.32 17.50 -7.87
N ARG A 242 -16.12 17.58 -7.28
CA ARG A 242 -15.01 18.40 -7.81
C ARG A 242 -14.50 17.92 -9.17
N CYS A 243 -14.30 16.60 -9.34
CA CYS A 243 -13.91 16.04 -10.63
C CYS A 243 -15.01 16.24 -11.70
N ASP A 244 -16.29 16.15 -11.32
CA ASP A 244 -17.41 16.40 -12.21
C ASP A 244 -17.44 17.88 -12.66
N ARG A 245 -17.23 18.81 -11.73
CA ARG A 245 -17.07 20.26 -12.05
C ARG A 245 -15.92 20.51 -12.99
N ALA A 246 -14.75 19.86 -12.75
CA ALA A 246 -13.60 20.01 -13.63
C ALA A 246 -13.88 19.53 -15.06
N GLN A 247 -14.58 18.40 -15.20
CA GLN A 247 -14.95 17.89 -16.54
C GLN A 247 -16.01 18.75 -17.26
N LYS A 248 -16.91 19.38 -16.53
CA LYS A 248 -17.85 20.35 -17.10
C LYS A 248 -17.11 21.59 -17.60
N ALA A 249 -16.25 22.18 -16.77
CA ALA A 249 -15.42 23.33 -17.14
C ALA A 249 -14.56 23.06 -18.37
N LEU A 250 -13.98 21.84 -18.49
CA LEU A 250 -13.25 21.44 -19.69
C LEU A 250 -14.11 21.45 -20.96
N LYS A 251 -15.38 21.04 -20.88
CA LYS A 251 -16.31 21.06 -22.01
C LYS A 251 -16.77 22.47 -22.38
N GLU A 252 -16.75 23.39 -21.42
CA GLU A 252 -17.13 24.78 -21.55
C GLU A 252 -15.93 25.67 -21.93
N ASP A 253 -14.76 25.06 -22.19
CA ASP A 253 -13.49 25.75 -22.51
C ASP A 253 -13.05 26.72 -21.39
N ASP A 254 -13.30 26.35 -20.12
CA ASP A 254 -12.87 27.06 -18.93
C ASP A 254 -11.73 26.35 -18.20
N PRO A 255 -10.48 26.49 -18.66
CA PRO A 255 -9.34 25.81 -18.05
C PRO A 255 -9.05 26.30 -16.63
N ALA A 256 -9.38 27.55 -16.29
CA ALA A 256 -9.12 28.09 -14.96
C ALA A 256 -9.95 27.35 -13.89
N THR A 257 -11.24 27.20 -14.11
CA THR A 257 -12.14 26.44 -13.23
C THR A 257 -11.77 24.96 -13.20
N MET A 258 -11.37 24.38 -14.34
CA MET A 258 -10.92 22.99 -14.41
C MET A 258 -9.68 22.77 -13.53
N HIS A 259 -8.65 23.58 -13.69
CA HIS A 259 -7.40 23.47 -12.91
C HIS A 259 -7.65 23.69 -11.41
N GLU A 260 -8.46 24.68 -11.04
CA GLU A 260 -8.83 24.93 -9.65
C GLU A 260 -9.51 23.70 -9.03
N ALA A 261 -10.48 23.13 -9.72
CA ALA A 261 -11.23 21.97 -9.22
C ALA A 261 -10.33 20.75 -9.00
N TYR A 262 -9.42 20.42 -9.94
CA TYR A 262 -8.48 19.33 -9.77
C TYR A 262 -7.45 19.59 -8.66
N ARG A 263 -6.95 20.84 -8.53
CA ARG A 263 -6.03 21.21 -7.44
C ARG A 263 -6.67 20.99 -6.07
N ARG A 264 -7.96 21.27 -5.92
CA ARG A 264 -8.72 21.00 -4.69
C ARG A 264 -8.86 19.50 -4.39
N VAL A 265 -8.78 18.63 -5.40
CA VAL A 265 -8.81 17.16 -5.20
C VAL A 265 -7.42 16.63 -4.87
N PHE A 266 -6.41 16.96 -5.66
CA PHE A 266 -5.10 16.32 -5.62
C PHE A 266 -4.01 17.12 -4.90
N GLY A 267 -4.33 18.34 -4.46
CA GLY A 267 -3.37 19.23 -3.77
C GLY A 267 -2.15 19.55 -4.62
N ASP A 268 -1.00 19.67 -3.98
CA ASP A 268 0.29 20.01 -4.61
C ASP A 268 0.80 18.97 -5.61
N CYS A 269 0.23 17.77 -5.61
CA CYS A 269 0.55 16.74 -6.60
C CYS A 269 -0.05 17.04 -8.00
N TYR A 270 -0.96 18.00 -8.09
CA TYR A 270 -1.54 18.44 -9.35
C TYR A 270 -0.69 19.57 -9.95
N THR A 271 -0.07 19.33 -11.07
CA THR A 271 0.85 20.27 -11.72
C THR A 271 0.24 21.08 -12.87
N GLY A 272 -1.08 20.90 -13.16
CA GLY A 272 -1.80 21.68 -14.16
C GLY A 272 -1.78 21.10 -15.54
#